data_c244e439c3d12a921c27bf75b06445e5
#
_entry.id   c244e439c3d12a921c27bf75b06445e5
#
_cell.length_a   1.000
_cell.length_b   1.000
_cell.length_c   1.000
_cell.angle_alpha   90.00
_cell.angle_beta   90.00
_cell.angle_gamma   90.00
#
_symmetry.space_group_name_H-M   'P 1'
#
loop_
_entity.id
_entity.type
_entity.pdbx_description
1 polymer ?
#
loop_
_entity_poly.entity_id
_entity_poly.type
_entity_poly.pdbx_seq_one_letter_code
_entity_poly.pdbx_strand_id
1 'polypeptide(L)'
;PMQYHFVGKDIIRFHCVIWPAMLMAAGMPITHTVFGHGFLLTKGEKMSKSRGNALKPADLVEVFGVDPYRYYFLSDVQFGHDGSISIERMVQVYNADLANTWGNLVSRVFNMTNKYFDGVVPTLLPVQRIIRSLR
;
A
#
# COMPACT_ATOMS: atom_id res chain seq x y z
N PRO A 1 1.31 26.66 -3.66
CA PRO A 1 1.87 25.45 -4.30
C PRO A 1 1.62 24.24 -3.40
N MET A 2 1.46 23.05 -4.01
CA MET A 2 1.36 21.80 -3.27
C MET A 2 2.63 21.53 -2.49
N GLN A 3 2.52 21.06 -1.24
CA GLN A 3 3.69 20.76 -0.41
C GLN A 3 4.38 19.46 -0.85
N TYR A 4 3.63 18.50 -1.39
CA TYR A 4 4.12 17.20 -1.80
C TYR A 4 3.72 16.90 -3.24
N HIS A 5 4.69 16.50 -4.06
CA HIS A 5 4.48 15.97 -5.40
C HIS A 5 4.92 14.50 -5.44
N PHE A 6 4.00 13.59 -5.77
CA PHE A 6 4.30 12.20 -6.05
C PHE A 6 4.33 12.01 -7.56
N VAL A 7 5.49 11.69 -8.10
CA VAL A 7 5.72 11.63 -9.56
C VAL A 7 6.49 10.38 -9.95
N GLY A 8 6.31 9.92 -11.18
CA GLY A 8 7.17 8.88 -11.74
C GLY A 8 8.62 9.37 -11.88
N LYS A 9 9.57 8.47 -11.70
CA LYS A 9 11.00 8.81 -11.77
C LYS A 9 11.44 9.43 -13.10
N ASP A 10 10.70 9.21 -14.17
CA ASP A 10 10.99 9.76 -15.50
C ASP A 10 10.74 11.27 -15.61
N ILE A 11 9.92 11.83 -14.74
CA ILE A 11 9.60 13.28 -14.74
C ILE A 11 10.20 14.05 -13.55
N ILE A 12 11.10 13.44 -12.78
CA ILE A 12 11.79 14.09 -11.65
C ILE A 12 12.51 15.35 -12.10
N ARG A 13 13.20 15.33 -13.26
CA ARG A 13 13.91 16.51 -13.79
C ARG A 13 13.00 17.71 -13.95
N PHE A 14 11.77 17.52 -14.41
CA PHE A 14 10.81 18.60 -14.57
C PHE A 14 10.36 19.15 -13.21
N HIS A 15 10.12 18.30 -12.24
CA HIS A 15 9.60 18.69 -10.93
C HIS A 15 10.66 19.17 -9.94
N CYS A 16 11.92 18.75 -10.10
CA CYS A 16 13.01 19.13 -9.20
C CYS A 16 13.93 20.24 -9.75
N VAL A 17 13.89 20.51 -11.05
CA VAL A 17 14.75 21.54 -11.67
C VAL A 17 13.91 22.61 -12.37
N ILE A 18 13.13 22.22 -13.38
CA ILE A 18 12.43 23.20 -14.24
C ILE A 18 11.31 23.89 -13.46
N TRP A 19 10.46 23.12 -12.78
CA TRP A 19 9.34 23.67 -12.02
C TRP A 19 9.76 24.60 -10.88
N PRO A 20 10.71 24.25 -10.01
CA PRO A 20 11.24 25.18 -9.02
C PRO A 20 11.84 26.46 -9.62
N ALA A 21 12.59 26.35 -10.71
CA ALA A 21 13.15 27.50 -11.39
C ALA A 21 12.05 28.45 -11.90
N MET A 22 10.97 27.94 -12.46
CA MET A 22 9.81 28.74 -12.88
C MET A 22 9.13 29.43 -11.69
N LEU A 23 8.91 28.71 -10.58
CA LEU A 23 8.32 29.28 -9.36
C LEU A 23 9.20 30.39 -8.79
N MET A 24 10.52 30.17 -8.72
CA MET A 24 11.48 31.21 -8.26
C MET A 24 11.46 32.45 -9.15
N ALA A 25 11.44 32.26 -10.47
CA ALA A 25 11.36 33.40 -11.41
C ALA A 25 10.04 34.17 -11.29
N ALA A 26 8.95 33.50 -10.90
CA ALA A 26 7.65 34.12 -10.66
C ALA A 26 7.49 34.69 -9.23
N GLY A 27 8.49 34.61 -8.37
CA GLY A 27 8.42 35.04 -6.96
C GLY A 27 7.47 34.20 -6.12
N MET A 28 7.19 32.94 -6.54
CA MET A 28 6.28 32.02 -5.86
C MET A 28 7.05 31.06 -4.96
N PRO A 29 6.46 30.60 -3.85
CA PRO A 29 7.08 29.59 -3.01
C PRO A 29 7.25 28.26 -3.76
N ILE A 30 8.40 27.61 -3.55
CA ILE A 30 8.71 26.31 -4.16
C ILE A 30 8.00 25.18 -3.44
N THR A 31 7.90 24.03 -4.10
CA THR A 31 7.38 22.78 -3.53
C THR A 31 8.30 22.27 -2.43
N HIS A 32 7.73 21.81 -1.32
CA HIS A 32 8.50 21.31 -0.17
C HIS A 32 9.19 19.99 -0.46
N THR A 33 8.45 19.03 -1.03
CA THR A 33 8.96 17.69 -1.29
C THR A 33 8.48 17.17 -2.64
N VAL A 34 9.41 16.64 -3.42
CA VAL A 34 9.11 15.86 -4.62
C VAL A 34 9.57 14.44 -4.38
N PHE A 35 8.63 13.49 -4.45
CA PHE A 35 8.92 12.07 -4.32
C PHE A 35 8.78 11.38 -5.68
N GLY A 36 9.92 10.85 -6.18
CA GLY A 36 9.95 10.07 -7.41
C GLY A 36 9.79 8.58 -7.12
N HIS A 37 8.68 7.98 -7.55
CA HIS A 37 8.47 6.54 -7.42
C HIS A 37 8.95 5.78 -8.65
N GLY A 38 9.25 4.47 -8.48
CA GLY A 38 9.67 3.56 -9.54
C GLY A 38 8.56 3.22 -10.53
N PHE A 39 8.93 2.50 -11.57
CA PHE A 39 7.96 1.99 -12.56
C PHE A 39 7.31 0.70 -12.07
N LEU A 40 6.09 0.49 -12.54
CA LEU A 40 5.45 -0.81 -12.44
C LEU A 40 5.75 -1.60 -13.72
N LEU A 41 6.36 -2.77 -13.53
CA LEU A 41 6.80 -3.64 -14.60
C LEU A 41 5.87 -4.86 -14.71
N THR A 42 5.57 -5.29 -15.92
CA THR A 42 4.89 -6.56 -16.17
C THR A 42 5.83 -7.46 -16.96
N LYS A 43 6.15 -8.63 -16.42
CA LYS A 43 7.12 -9.57 -17.00
C LYS A 43 8.50 -8.93 -17.27
N GLY A 44 8.93 -8.03 -16.36
CA GLY A 44 10.21 -7.32 -16.47
C GLY A 44 10.22 -6.13 -17.44
N GLU A 45 9.11 -5.85 -18.13
CA GLU A 45 8.99 -4.74 -19.07
C GLU A 45 8.10 -3.62 -18.50
N LYS A 46 8.46 -2.36 -18.82
CA LYS A 46 7.62 -1.20 -18.46
C LYS A 46 6.23 -1.35 -19.08
N MET A 47 5.19 -1.20 -18.26
CA MET A 47 3.81 -1.18 -18.75
C MET A 47 3.58 -0.01 -19.69
N SER A 48 2.99 -0.28 -20.83
CA SER A 48 2.66 0.73 -21.84
C SER A 48 1.33 0.40 -22.52
N LYS A 49 0.49 1.42 -22.67
CA LYS A 49 -0.79 1.29 -23.39
C LYS A 49 -0.57 0.84 -24.85
N SER A 50 0.50 1.33 -25.49
CA SER A 50 0.83 0.98 -26.88
C SER A 50 1.28 -0.47 -27.06
N ARG A 51 1.79 -1.11 -26.00
CA ARG A 51 2.21 -2.53 -26.01
C ARG A 51 1.11 -3.50 -25.56
N GLY A 52 -0.04 -2.99 -25.11
CA GLY A 52 -1.15 -3.82 -24.66
C GLY A 52 -0.88 -4.62 -23.37
N ASN A 53 0.23 -4.35 -22.66
CA ASN A 53 0.61 -5.06 -21.43
C ASN A 53 0.24 -4.30 -20.15
N ALA A 54 -0.54 -3.23 -20.27
CA ALA A 54 -0.99 -2.45 -19.11
C ALA A 54 -2.16 -3.15 -18.42
N LEU A 55 -1.96 -3.51 -17.17
CA LEU A 55 -3.04 -3.96 -16.28
C LEU A 55 -3.88 -2.75 -15.87
N LYS A 56 -5.18 -2.81 -16.13
CA LYS A 56 -6.09 -1.74 -15.74
C LYS A 56 -6.47 -1.91 -14.27
N PRO A 57 -6.32 -0.88 -13.43
CA PRO A 57 -6.74 -0.95 -12.03
C PRO A 57 -8.19 -1.38 -11.84
N ALA A 58 -9.10 -0.91 -12.69
CA ALA A 58 -10.52 -1.26 -12.62
C ALA A 58 -10.77 -2.77 -12.75
N ASP A 59 -10.10 -3.42 -13.73
CA ASP A 59 -10.26 -4.86 -13.98
C ASP A 59 -9.74 -5.68 -12.78
N LEU A 60 -8.62 -5.23 -12.16
CA LEU A 60 -8.07 -5.87 -10.97
C LEU A 60 -8.96 -5.69 -9.73
N VAL A 61 -9.53 -4.50 -9.57
CA VAL A 61 -10.47 -4.21 -8.48
C VAL A 61 -11.78 -4.99 -8.63
N GLU A 62 -12.25 -5.18 -9.85
CA GLU A 62 -13.45 -6.00 -10.12
C GLU A 62 -13.23 -7.47 -9.69
N VAL A 63 -12.04 -8.01 -9.93
CA VAL A 63 -11.71 -9.41 -9.62
C VAL A 63 -11.36 -9.61 -8.14
N PHE A 64 -10.50 -8.77 -7.58
CA PHE A 64 -9.94 -8.95 -6.23
C PHE A 64 -10.64 -8.14 -5.15
N GLY A 65 -11.36 -7.08 -5.51
CA GLY A 65 -11.83 -6.07 -4.57
C GLY A 65 -10.81 -4.97 -4.31
N VAL A 66 -11.28 -3.87 -3.71
CA VAL A 66 -10.45 -2.66 -3.45
C VAL A 66 -9.35 -2.93 -2.42
N ASP A 67 -9.70 -3.56 -1.30
CA ASP A 67 -8.78 -3.73 -0.17
C ASP A 67 -7.62 -4.69 -0.49
N PRO A 68 -7.84 -5.87 -1.09
CA PRO A 68 -6.75 -6.74 -1.54
C PRO A 68 -5.87 -6.09 -2.61
N TYR A 69 -6.46 -5.32 -3.55
CA TYR A 69 -5.70 -4.56 -4.53
C TYR A 69 -4.75 -3.56 -3.85
N ARG A 70 -5.25 -2.76 -2.91
CA ARG A 70 -4.43 -1.80 -2.16
C ARG A 70 -3.37 -2.48 -1.31
N TYR A 71 -3.75 -3.56 -0.64
CA TYR A 71 -2.82 -4.35 0.18
C TYR A 71 -1.64 -4.84 -0.64
N TYR A 72 -1.88 -5.45 -1.82
CA TYR A 72 -0.83 -5.94 -2.69
C TYR A 72 0.19 -4.85 -3.06
N PHE A 73 -0.28 -3.68 -3.51
CA PHE A 73 0.61 -2.59 -3.91
C PHE A 73 1.40 -1.99 -2.75
N LEU A 74 0.87 -2.05 -1.54
CA LEU A 74 1.55 -1.52 -0.35
C LEU A 74 2.49 -2.53 0.31
N SER A 75 2.29 -3.83 0.11
CA SER A 75 3.07 -4.89 0.75
C SER A 75 4.17 -5.46 -0.15
N ASP A 76 3.87 -5.66 -1.45
CA ASP A 76 4.75 -6.39 -2.37
C ASP A 76 5.59 -5.46 -3.25
N VAL A 77 5.12 -4.23 -3.51
CA VAL A 77 5.86 -3.24 -4.29
C VAL A 77 6.70 -2.37 -3.36
N GLN A 78 8.02 -2.51 -3.43
CA GLN A 78 8.93 -1.74 -2.59
C GLN A 78 8.86 -0.25 -2.93
N PHE A 79 8.61 0.59 -1.92
CA PHE A 79 8.47 2.02 -2.08
C PHE A 79 9.76 2.66 -2.65
N GLY A 80 9.62 3.45 -3.72
CA GLY A 80 10.74 4.14 -4.39
C GLY A 80 11.49 3.30 -5.43
N HIS A 81 11.27 2.00 -5.49
CA HIS A 81 11.89 1.10 -6.46
C HIS A 81 10.92 0.68 -7.57
N ASP A 82 11.46 0.11 -8.66
CA ASP A 82 10.64 -0.51 -9.68
C ASP A 82 10.02 -1.79 -9.12
N GLY A 83 8.72 -1.96 -9.32
CA GLY A 83 7.97 -3.13 -8.86
C GLY A 83 7.50 -4.00 -10.03
N SER A 84 7.73 -5.31 -9.94
CA SER A 84 7.16 -6.26 -10.90
C SER A 84 5.79 -6.71 -10.45
N ILE A 85 4.80 -6.60 -11.33
CA ILE A 85 3.41 -6.97 -11.06
C ILE A 85 3.05 -8.20 -11.87
N SER A 86 2.46 -9.20 -11.20
CA SER A 86 1.82 -10.32 -11.87
C SER A 86 0.53 -10.73 -11.14
N ILE A 87 -0.44 -11.25 -11.90
CA ILE A 87 -1.70 -11.74 -11.34
C ILE A 87 -1.44 -12.93 -10.43
N GLU A 88 -0.52 -13.81 -10.80
CA GLU A 88 -0.13 -14.98 -10.01
C GLU A 88 0.40 -14.56 -8.64
N ARG A 89 1.24 -13.53 -8.60
CA ARG A 89 1.77 -12.99 -7.35
C ARG A 89 0.68 -12.34 -6.50
N MET A 90 -0.25 -11.61 -7.12
CA MET A 90 -1.42 -11.06 -6.40
C MET A 90 -2.25 -12.16 -5.73
N VAL A 91 -2.52 -13.27 -6.45
CA VAL A 91 -3.25 -14.42 -5.89
C VAL A 91 -2.47 -15.05 -4.73
N GLN A 92 -1.15 -15.20 -4.85
CA GLN A 92 -0.30 -15.72 -3.76
C GLN A 92 -0.37 -14.86 -2.51
N VAL A 93 -0.19 -13.53 -2.64
CA VAL A 93 -0.25 -12.57 -1.52
C VAL A 93 -1.65 -12.57 -0.90
N TYR A 94 -2.70 -12.55 -1.72
CA TYR A 94 -4.08 -12.63 -1.26
C TYR A 94 -4.32 -13.88 -0.39
N ASN A 95 -3.92 -15.04 -0.87
CA ASN A 95 -4.14 -16.29 -0.17
C ASN A 95 -3.26 -16.41 1.09
N ALA A 96 -1.98 -16.06 1.00
CA ALA A 96 -1.05 -16.20 2.12
C ALA A 96 -1.36 -15.22 3.24
N ASP A 97 -1.46 -13.94 2.92
CA ASP A 97 -1.52 -12.89 3.92
C ASP A 97 -2.95 -12.59 4.39
N LEU A 98 -3.88 -12.40 3.45
CA LEU A 98 -5.24 -12.02 3.79
C LEU A 98 -6.10 -13.22 4.18
N ALA A 99 -6.15 -14.27 3.35
CA ALA A 99 -6.99 -15.43 3.65
C ALA A 99 -6.40 -16.30 4.77
N ASN A 100 -5.14 -16.72 4.65
CA ASN A 100 -4.55 -17.65 5.62
C ASN A 100 -4.06 -16.95 6.88
N THR A 101 -3.26 -15.87 6.78
CA THR A 101 -2.71 -15.23 7.99
C THR A 101 -3.77 -14.40 8.70
N TRP A 102 -4.30 -13.38 8.05
CA TRP A 102 -5.28 -12.49 8.65
C TRP A 102 -6.62 -13.17 8.93
N GLY A 103 -7.16 -13.90 7.95
CA GLY A 103 -8.43 -14.61 8.09
C GLY A 103 -8.40 -15.66 9.20
N ASN A 104 -7.31 -16.43 9.33
CA ASN A 104 -7.14 -17.37 10.45
C ASN A 104 -7.03 -16.67 11.80
N LEU A 105 -6.30 -15.54 11.88
CA LEU A 105 -6.23 -14.75 13.12
C LEU A 105 -7.64 -14.33 13.55
N VAL A 106 -8.39 -13.70 12.66
CA VAL A 106 -9.76 -13.24 12.93
C VAL A 106 -10.64 -14.42 13.36
N SER A 107 -10.65 -15.51 12.59
CA SER A 107 -11.45 -16.71 12.90
C SER A 107 -11.11 -17.29 14.26
N ARG A 108 -9.82 -17.41 14.60
CA ARG A 108 -9.38 -17.94 15.90
C ARG A 108 -9.79 -17.03 17.05
N VAL A 109 -9.62 -15.71 16.91
CA VAL A 109 -10.03 -14.75 17.94
C VAL A 109 -11.54 -14.82 18.17
N PHE A 110 -12.36 -14.82 17.13
CA PHE A 110 -13.81 -14.93 17.26
C PHE A 110 -14.24 -16.27 17.90
N ASN A 111 -13.64 -17.39 17.47
CA ASN A 111 -13.95 -18.69 18.03
C ASN A 111 -13.57 -18.76 19.53
N MET A 112 -12.43 -18.18 19.93
CA MET A 112 -12.03 -18.13 21.35
C MET A 112 -12.96 -17.20 22.14
N THR A 113 -13.33 -16.06 21.60
CA THR A 113 -14.26 -15.12 22.27
C THR A 113 -15.62 -15.79 22.48
N ASN A 114 -16.15 -16.45 21.48
CA ASN A 114 -17.41 -17.19 21.62
C ASN A 114 -17.30 -18.32 22.65
N LYS A 115 -16.20 -19.10 22.61
CA LYS A 115 -16.02 -20.27 23.48
C LYS A 115 -15.81 -19.92 24.95
N TYR A 116 -15.06 -18.84 25.24
CA TYR A 116 -14.61 -18.52 26.61
C TYR A 116 -15.31 -17.31 27.21
N PHE A 117 -15.97 -16.49 26.41
CA PHE A 117 -16.58 -15.23 26.84
C PHE A 117 -18.01 -15.03 26.30
N ASP A 118 -18.66 -16.11 25.83
CA ASP A 118 -20.03 -16.08 25.29
C ASP A 118 -20.26 -15.00 24.21
N GLY A 119 -19.24 -14.76 23.39
CA GLY A 119 -19.28 -13.73 22.33
C GLY A 119 -19.07 -12.30 22.77
N VAL A 120 -18.85 -12.06 24.07
CA VAL A 120 -18.61 -10.71 24.62
C VAL A 120 -17.12 -10.43 24.66
N VAL A 121 -16.69 -9.33 24.05
CA VAL A 121 -15.29 -8.88 24.16
C VAL A 121 -15.03 -8.37 25.57
N PRO A 122 -14.09 -8.98 26.34
CA PRO A 122 -13.82 -8.55 27.70
C PRO A 122 -13.24 -7.12 27.72
N THR A 123 -13.65 -6.32 28.67
CA THR A 123 -13.08 -4.99 28.88
C THR A 123 -11.61 -5.11 29.23
N LEU A 124 -10.73 -4.50 28.41
CA LEU A 124 -9.30 -4.47 28.68
C LEU A 124 -9.05 -3.75 30.01
N LEU A 125 -8.49 -4.45 30.98
CA LEU A 125 -7.93 -3.82 32.16
C LEU A 125 -6.73 -2.97 31.74
N PRO A 126 -6.56 -1.74 32.29
CA PRO A 126 -5.37 -0.94 32.01
C PRO A 126 -4.11 -1.78 32.28
N VAL A 127 -3.12 -1.71 31.40
CA VAL A 127 -1.85 -2.48 31.47
C VAL A 127 -1.21 -2.37 32.85
N GLN A 128 -1.35 -1.24 33.53
CA GLN A 128 -0.88 -1.02 34.89
C GLN A 128 -1.51 -1.95 35.97
N ARG A 129 -2.74 -2.43 35.75
CA ARG A 129 -3.37 -3.42 36.64
C ARG A 129 -2.83 -4.83 36.45
N ILE A 130 -2.53 -5.19 35.19
CA ILE A 130 -1.95 -6.50 34.87
C ILE A 130 -0.56 -6.63 35.46
N ILE A 131 0.28 -5.60 35.38
CA ILE A 131 1.65 -5.59 35.95
C ILE A 131 1.62 -5.69 37.49
N ARG A 132 0.62 -5.10 38.16
CA ARG A 132 0.47 -5.18 39.62
C ARG A 132 0.00 -6.56 40.12
N SER A 133 -0.72 -7.32 39.31
CA SER A 133 -1.19 -8.67 39.70
C SER A 133 -0.14 -9.76 39.45
N LEU A 134 0.96 -9.44 38.76
CA LEU A 134 2.08 -10.35 38.49
C LEU A 134 3.27 -10.15 39.45
N ARG A 135 3.15 -9.24 40.40
CA ARG A 135 4.08 -9.03 41.55
C ARG A 135 3.47 -9.57 42.83
#